data_2720c30221fc1ea8716fcd9f8855f9fc
#
_entry.id   2720c30221fc1ea8716fcd9f8855f9fc
#
_cell.length_a   1.000
_cell.length_b   1.000
_cell.length_c   1.000
_cell.angle_alpha   90.00
_cell.angle_beta   90.00
_cell.angle_gamma   90.00
#
_symmetry.space_group_name_H-M   'P 1'
#
loop_
_entity.id
_entity.type
_entity.pdbx_description
1 polymer ?
#
loop_
_entity_poly.entity_id
_entity_poly.type
_entity_poly.pdbx_seq_one_letter_code
_entity_poly.pdbx_strand_id
1 'polypeptide(L)'
;ADFVRVEHLYTGAEVTSAGLLQGQCCEITALKRKLGTDIPVYADVWERHGIPLCPQPLDEAAWQCVHEAFADGLFLCGKNAQESLSMARQVRQRVPGIPLFLGGGATGDNVRVLLQEYDAVCVATWIKNGDMRNPVDPDRTRYFMEQAALAEVGT
;
A
#
# COMPACT_ATOMS: atom_id res chain seq x y z
N ALA A 1 11.05 14.75 1.34
CA ALA A 1 10.30 13.47 1.45
C ALA A 1 11.24 12.34 1.11
N ASP A 2 11.11 11.21 1.79
CA ASP A 2 11.93 10.02 1.57
C ASP A 2 11.36 9.15 0.45
N PHE A 3 10.05 9.24 0.21
CA PHE A 3 9.33 8.63 -0.90
C PHE A 3 8.03 9.38 -1.18
N VAL A 4 7.38 9.07 -2.32
CA VAL A 4 6.01 9.47 -2.61
C VAL A 4 5.13 8.23 -2.80
N ARG A 5 3.93 8.25 -2.22
CA ARG A 5 2.89 7.25 -2.49
C ARG A 5 2.01 7.74 -3.63
N VAL A 6 1.78 6.89 -4.61
CA VAL A 6 0.76 7.08 -5.62
C VAL A 6 -0.47 6.31 -5.17
N GLU A 7 -1.34 7.02 -4.46
CA GLU A 7 -2.64 6.53 -4.08
C GLU A 7 -3.55 6.47 -5.32
N HIS A 8 -4.56 5.68 -5.31
CA HIS A 8 -5.44 5.30 -6.40
C HIS A 8 -4.80 4.27 -7.32
N LEU A 9 -4.48 4.60 -8.57
CA LEU A 9 -4.01 3.63 -9.54
C LEU A 9 -2.69 4.04 -10.15
N TYR A 10 -1.73 3.13 -10.13
CA TYR A 10 -0.43 3.37 -10.76
C TYR A 10 -0.37 2.85 -12.20
N THR A 11 -0.94 1.67 -12.45
CA THR A 11 -1.04 1.05 -13.78
C THR A 11 -2.47 0.69 -14.13
N GLY A 12 -2.80 0.56 -15.42
CA GLY A 12 -4.10 0.12 -15.89
C GLY A 12 -5.19 1.19 -15.82
N ALA A 13 -6.45 0.77 -15.72
CA ALA A 13 -7.61 1.63 -15.59
C ALA A 13 -8.72 0.94 -14.78
N GLU A 14 -9.42 1.71 -13.95
CA GLU A 14 -10.50 1.24 -13.08
C GLU A 14 -11.68 2.22 -13.10
N VAL A 15 -12.88 1.69 -12.84
CA VAL A 15 -14.08 2.49 -12.61
C VAL A 15 -14.37 2.55 -11.11
N THR A 16 -14.53 3.77 -10.59
CA THR A 16 -14.89 4.04 -9.19
C THR A 16 -16.15 4.87 -9.11
N SER A 17 -16.60 5.18 -7.89
CA SER A 17 -17.69 6.16 -7.68
C SER A 17 -17.35 7.58 -8.19
N ALA A 18 -16.06 7.89 -8.34
CA ALA A 18 -15.58 9.15 -8.91
C ALA A 18 -15.45 9.13 -10.43
N GLY A 19 -15.74 7.99 -11.08
CA GLY A 19 -15.63 7.79 -12.52
C GLY A 19 -14.44 6.93 -12.92
N LEU A 20 -13.91 7.16 -14.11
CA LEU A 20 -12.77 6.44 -14.66
C LEU A 20 -11.44 6.97 -14.08
N LEU A 21 -10.70 6.08 -13.46
CA LEU A 21 -9.31 6.32 -13.08
C LEU A 21 -8.37 5.65 -14.08
N GLN A 22 -7.28 6.32 -14.40
CA GLN A 22 -6.23 5.82 -15.29
C GLN A 22 -4.90 5.81 -14.56
N GLY A 23 -4.06 4.84 -14.85
CA GLY A 23 -2.74 4.71 -14.26
C GLY A 23 -1.86 5.92 -14.53
N GLN A 24 -1.13 6.37 -13.51
CA GLN A 24 -0.35 7.61 -13.52
C GLN A 24 1.15 7.38 -13.77
N CYS A 25 1.59 6.16 -14.04
CA CYS A 25 3.02 5.81 -14.11
C CYS A 25 3.78 6.63 -15.18
N CYS A 26 3.18 6.87 -16.34
CA CYS A 26 3.82 7.62 -17.41
C CYS A 26 4.05 9.09 -17.03
N GLU A 27 3.03 9.75 -16.49
CA GLU A 27 3.09 11.14 -16.04
C GLU A 27 4.07 11.32 -14.89
N ILE A 28 4.07 10.41 -13.93
CA ILE A 28 4.99 10.44 -12.78
C ILE A 28 6.43 10.23 -13.23
N THR A 29 6.68 9.27 -14.11
CA THR A 29 8.01 9.03 -14.66
C THR A 29 8.52 10.23 -15.46
N ALA A 30 7.66 10.85 -16.27
CA ALA A 30 8.00 12.07 -17.01
C ALA A 30 8.28 13.24 -16.05
N LEU A 31 7.51 13.38 -14.97
CA LEU A 31 7.73 14.41 -13.96
C LEU A 31 9.03 14.20 -13.19
N LYS A 32 9.36 12.98 -12.76
CA LYS A 32 10.66 12.64 -12.13
C LYS A 32 11.83 13.09 -13.01
N ARG A 33 11.80 12.76 -14.31
CA ARG A 33 12.83 13.17 -15.26
C ARG A 33 12.93 14.69 -15.38
N LYS A 34 11.80 15.38 -15.50
CA LYS A 34 11.75 16.85 -15.59
C LYS A 34 12.31 17.54 -14.36
N LEU A 35 12.08 16.98 -13.18
CA LEU A 35 12.57 17.52 -11.91
C LEU A 35 14.01 17.09 -11.59
N GLY A 36 14.57 16.13 -12.32
CA GLY A 36 15.91 15.58 -12.05
C GLY A 36 15.97 14.89 -10.69
N THR A 37 14.92 14.17 -10.27
CA THR A 37 14.85 13.55 -8.96
C THR A 37 14.75 12.03 -9.06
N ASP A 38 15.42 11.34 -8.13
CA ASP A 38 15.37 9.89 -7.96
C ASP A 38 14.48 9.48 -6.77
N ILE A 39 13.59 10.39 -6.30
CA ILE A 39 12.70 10.10 -5.18
C ILE A 39 11.93 8.78 -5.43
N PRO A 40 11.94 7.82 -4.49
CA PRO A 40 11.23 6.55 -4.66
C PRO A 40 9.72 6.76 -4.80
N VAL A 41 9.11 5.97 -5.69
CA VAL A 41 7.67 5.95 -5.93
C VAL A 41 7.10 4.62 -5.43
N TYR A 42 6.20 4.69 -4.47
CA TYR A 42 5.49 3.55 -3.93
C TYR A 42 4.05 3.58 -4.43
N ALA A 43 3.66 2.52 -5.12
CA ALA A 43 2.46 2.47 -5.91
C ALA A 43 1.36 1.60 -5.27
N ASP A 44 0.14 2.09 -5.24
CA ASP A 44 -1.01 1.21 -5.00
C ASP A 44 -1.21 0.33 -6.24
N VAL A 45 -1.22 -0.99 -6.03
CA VAL A 45 -1.39 -1.96 -7.13
C VAL A 45 -2.82 -1.94 -7.63
N TRP A 46 -3.79 -1.89 -6.71
CA TRP A 46 -5.21 -1.78 -6.99
C TRP A 46 -5.87 -0.75 -6.08
N GLU A 47 -6.83 -0.01 -6.62
CA GLU A 47 -7.72 0.79 -5.80
C GLU A 47 -8.74 -0.12 -5.09
N ARG A 48 -8.82 0.02 -3.78
CA ARG A 48 -9.66 -0.84 -2.92
C ARG A 48 -11.15 -0.86 -3.33
N HIS A 49 -11.63 0.25 -3.87
CA HIS A 49 -13.03 0.46 -4.25
C HIS A 49 -13.23 0.53 -5.75
N GLY A 50 -12.17 0.28 -6.54
CA GLY A 50 -12.19 0.29 -7.99
C GLY A 50 -12.62 -1.06 -8.56
N ILE A 51 -13.19 -1.00 -9.76
CA ILE A 51 -13.47 -2.18 -10.60
C ILE A 51 -12.56 -2.08 -11.81
N PRO A 52 -11.55 -2.96 -11.96
CA PRO A 52 -10.64 -2.93 -13.08
C PRO A 52 -11.37 -3.11 -14.41
N LEU A 53 -11.02 -2.31 -15.42
CA LEU A 53 -11.52 -2.51 -16.79
C LEU A 53 -10.93 -3.75 -17.46
N CYS A 54 -9.69 -4.11 -17.10
CA CYS A 54 -9.03 -5.33 -17.54
C CYS A 54 -8.49 -6.07 -16.30
N PRO A 55 -9.30 -6.91 -15.66
CA PRO A 55 -8.88 -7.64 -14.47
C PRO A 55 -7.67 -8.54 -14.74
N GLN A 56 -6.67 -8.46 -13.87
CA GLN A 56 -5.48 -9.29 -13.88
C GLN A 56 -5.31 -9.97 -12.53
N PRO A 57 -4.58 -11.08 -12.45
CA PRO A 57 -4.10 -11.60 -11.17
C PRO A 57 -3.26 -10.54 -10.42
N LEU A 58 -3.37 -10.52 -9.09
CA LEU A 58 -2.68 -9.52 -8.25
C LEU A 58 -1.15 -9.53 -8.46
N ASP A 59 -0.58 -10.72 -8.51
CA ASP A 59 0.86 -10.93 -8.71
C ASP A 59 1.35 -10.40 -10.05
N GLU A 60 0.55 -10.55 -11.11
CA GLU A 60 0.87 -9.98 -12.42
C GLU A 60 0.75 -8.45 -12.42
N ALA A 61 -0.30 -7.90 -11.83
CA ALA A 61 -0.44 -6.45 -11.67
C ALA A 61 0.72 -5.85 -10.85
N ALA A 62 1.12 -6.51 -9.77
CA ALA A 62 2.28 -6.12 -8.96
C ALA A 62 3.59 -6.17 -9.76
N TRP A 63 3.78 -7.22 -10.55
CA TRP A 63 4.96 -7.37 -11.41
C TRP A 63 5.04 -6.24 -12.44
N GLN A 64 3.92 -5.89 -13.09
CA GLN A 64 3.86 -4.78 -14.03
C GLN A 64 4.16 -3.43 -13.37
N CYS A 65 3.63 -3.18 -12.17
CA CYS A 65 3.96 -1.96 -11.42
C CYS A 65 5.48 -1.79 -11.24
N VAL A 66 6.19 -2.87 -10.93
CA VAL A 66 7.63 -2.83 -10.66
C VAL A 66 8.47 -2.84 -11.94
N HIS A 67 8.20 -3.78 -12.86
CA HIS A 67 9.10 -4.03 -14.00
C HIS A 67 8.76 -3.22 -15.25
N GLU A 68 7.50 -2.84 -15.45
CA GLU A 68 7.08 -2.05 -16.60
C GLU A 68 6.87 -0.57 -16.26
N ALA A 69 6.39 -0.29 -15.02
CA ALA A 69 6.08 1.06 -14.59
C ALA A 69 7.08 1.65 -13.58
N PHE A 70 8.11 0.88 -13.19
CA PHE A 70 9.26 1.33 -12.37
C PHE A 70 8.87 1.83 -10.98
N ALA A 71 7.91 1.18 -10.33
CA ALA A 71 7.62 1.42 -8.93
C ALA A 71 8.76 0.89 -8.04
N ASP A 72 9.18 1.67 -7.05
CA ASP A 72 10.23 1.34 -6.10
C ASP A 72 9.71 0.58 -4.87
N GLY A 73 8.38 0.53 -4.67
CA GLY A 73 7.67 -0.21 -3.64
C GLY A 73 6.18 -0.29 -3.95
N LEU A 74 5.46 -1.13 -3.22
CA LEU A 74 4.05 -1.39 -3.47
C LEU A 74 3.21 -1.19 -2.23
N PHE A 75 2.02 -0.63 -2.41
CA PHE A 75 0.95 -0.62 -1.42
C PHE A 75 -0.11 -1.65 -1.78
N LEU A 76 -0.49 -2.47 -0.80
CA LEU A 76 -1.57 -3.44 -0.91
C LEU A 76 -2.62 -3.16 0.17
N CYS A 77 -3.88 -3.44 -0.12
CA CYS A 77 -4.96 -3.28 0.86
C CYS A 77 -6.07 -4.29 0.60
N GLY A 78 -6.12 -5.35 1.37
CA GLY A 78 -7.23 -6.32 1.38
C GLY A 78 -8.44 -5.81 2.17
N LYS A 79 -9.55 -6.52 2.08
CA LYS A 79 -10.80 -6.22 2.80
C LYS A 79 -10.67 -6.46 4.31
N ASN A 80 -9.75 -7.32 4.70
CA ASN A 80 -9.43 -7.65 6.08
C ASN A 80 -7.96 -8.10 6.21
N ALA A 81 -7.48 -8.30 7.44
CA ALA A 81 -6.09 -8.68 7.70
C ALA A 81 -5.69 -10.00 7.03
N GLN A 82 -6.56 -11.01 7.02
CA GLN A 82 -6.28 -12.32 6.42
C GLN A 82 -6.07 -12.20 4.91
N GLU A 83 -6.93 -11.45 4.22
CA GLU A 83 -6.78 -11.18 2.79
C GLU A 83 -5.51 -10.39 2.51
N SER A 84 -5.23 -9.35 3.32
CA SER A 84 -4.00 -8.57 3.19
C SER A 84 -2.74 -9.44 3.32
N LEU A 85 -2.69 -10.35 4.29
CA LEU A 85 -1.56 -11.29 4.44
C LEU A 85 -1.43 -12.24 3.23
N SER A 86 -2.56 -12.73 2.71
CA SER A 86 -2.56 -13.57 1.51
C SER A 86 -2.03 -12.82 0.29
N MET A 87 -2.44 -11.56 0.11
CA MET A 87 -1.96 -10.68 -0.96
C MET A 87 -0.45 -10.46 -0.87
N ALA A 88 0.08 -10.16 0.32
CA ALA A 88 1.50 -9.95 0.52
C ALA A 88 2.31 -11.19 0.13
N ARG A 89 1.89 -12.38 0.58
CA ARG A 89 2.56 -13.65 0.24
C ARG A 89 2.55 -13.92 -1.27
N GLN A 90 1.42 -13.69 -1.94
CA GLN A 90 1.30 -13.85 -3.38
C GLN A 90 2.26 -12.91 -4.12
N VAL A 91 2.29 -11.63 -3.75
CA VAL A 91 3.18 -10.65 -4.38
C VAL A 91 4.64 -10.97 -4.11
N ARG A 92 5.02 -11.35 -2.89
CA ARG A 92 6.41 -11.71 -2.57
C ARG A 92 6.93 -12.90 -3.36
N GLN A 93 6.08 -13.86 -3.72
CA GLN A 93 6.47 -14.97 -4.58
C GLN A 93 6.81 -14.51 -6.01
N ARG A 94 6.10 -13.53 -6.53
CA ARG A 94 6.24 -13.04 -7.91
C ARG A 94 7.28 -11.92 -8.03
N VAL A 95 7.38 -11.06 -7.01
CA VAL A 95 8.28 -9.90 -6.97
C VAL A 95 9.06 -9.91 -5.63
N PRO A 96 10.03 -10.82 -5.48
CA PRO A 96 10.80 -10.93 -4.25
C PRO A 96 11.64 -9.68 -3.97
N GLY A 97 11.72 -9.28 -2.71
CA GLY A 97 12.56 -8.17 -2.26
C GLY A 97 12.00 -6.77 -2.49
N ILE A 98 10.84 -6.63 -3.15
CA ILE A 98 10.18 -5.32 -3.27
C ILE A 98 9.63 -4.88 -1.90
N PRO A 99 9.81 -3.62 -1.48
CA PRO A 99 9.14 -3.10 -0.29
C PRO A 99 7.63 -3.17 -0.41
N LEU A 100 6.97 -3.83 0.57
CA LEU A 100 5.53 -3.97 0.62
C LEU A 100 4.95 -3.21 1.80
N PHE A 101 4.04 -2.30 1.55
CA PHE A 101 3.34 -1.51 2.54
C PHE A 101 1.86 -1.87 2.57
N LEU A 102 1.31 -2.01 3.78
CA LEU A 102 -0.13 -2.11 3.94
C LEU A 102 -0.77 -0.73 3.86
N GLY A 103 -1.67 -0.51 2.91
CA GLY A 103 -2.32 0.79 2.65
C GLY A 103 -3.42 1.17 3.64
N GLY A 104 -3.89 0.23 4.48
CA GLY A 104 -4.94 0.49 5.48
C GLY A 104 -5.45 -0.76 6.16
N GLY A 105 -6.33 -0.60 7.15
CA GLY A 105 -6.91 -1.71 7.92
C GLY A 105 -6.05 -2.21 9.09
N ALA A 106 -4.90 -1.56 9.35
CA ALA A 106 -4.10 -1.86 10.53
C ALA A 106 -4.77 -1.34 11.81
N THR A 107 -4.65 -2.13 12.87
CA THR A 107 -5.11 -1.84 14.23
C THR A 107 -4.02 -2.25 15.23
N GLY A 108 -4.10 -1.79 16.48
CA GLY A 108 -3.20 -2.27 17.52
C GLY A 108 -3.27 -3.79 17.74
N ASP A 109 -4.41 -4.41 17.44
CA ASP A 109 -4.62 -5.85 17.68
C ASP A 109 -4.05 -6.73 16.55
N ASN A 110 -3.86 -6.18 15.33
CA ASN A 110 -3.41 -6.95 14.17
C ASN A 110 -2.05 -6.51 13.61
N VAL A 111 -1.50 -5.38 14.02
CA VAL A 111 -0.27 -4.82 13.46
C VAL A 111 0.92 -5.77 13.56
N ARG A 112 1.05 -6.48 14.67
CA ARG A 112 2.13 -7.45 14.89
C ARG A 112 2.12 -8.59 13.86
N VAL A 113 0.94 -9.10 13.51
CA VAL A 113 0.80 -10.18 12.52
C VAL A 113 1.01 -9.62 11.10
N LEU A 114 0.53 -8.41 10.83
CA LEU A 114 0.70 -7.77 9.54
C LEU A 114 2.18 -7.48 9.21
N LEU A 115 2.95 -7.05 10.19
CA LEU A 115 4.40 -6.78 10.04
C LEU A 115 5.25 -8.04 9.84
N GLN A 116 4.69 -9.24 9.90
CA GLN A 116 5.38 -10.47 9.49
C GLN A 116 5.50 -10.59 7.96
N GLU A 117 4.63 -9.94 7.21
CA GLU A 117 4.58 -10.01 5.74
C GLU A 117 4.80 -8.64 5.07
N TYR A 118 4.55 -7.55 5.78
CA TYR A 118 4.71 -6.18 5.30
C TYR A 118 5.92 -5.51 5.94
N ASP A 119 6.67 -4.73 5.16
CA ASP A 119 7.80 -3.94 5.65
C ASP A 119 7.33 -2.70 6.43
N ALA A 120 6.12 -2.22 6.11
CA ALA A 120 5.48 -1.13 6.85
C ALA A 120 3.96 -1.19 6.73
N VAL A 121 3.27 -0.50 7.65
CA VAL A 121 1.81 -0.42 7.69
C VAL A 121 1.35 1.02 7.90
N CYS A 122 0.26 1.39 7.21
CA CYS A 122 -0.43 2.66 7.44
C CYS A 122 -1.60 2.45 8.40
N VAL A 123 -1.70 3.30 9.40
CA VAL A 123 -2.83 3.36 10.32
C VAL A 123 -3.44 4.75 10.34
N ALA A 124 -4.77 4.82 10.24
CA ALA A 124 -5.48 6.10 10.27
C ALA A 124 -6.77 6.02 11.10
N THR A 125 -7.81 5.39 10.56
CA THR A 125 -9.14 5.34 11.16
C THR A 125 -9.13 4.75 12.57
N TRP A 126 -8.31 3.73 12.81
CA TRP A 126 -8.24 3.08 14.11
C TRP A 126 -7.71 3.99 15.22
N ILE A 127 -6.63 4.75 14.97
CA ILE A 127 -6.09 5.72 15.95
C ILE A 127 -6.96 6.97 16.12
N LYS A 128 -8.03 7.08 15.34
CA LYS A 128 -9.05 8.12 15.41
C LYS A 128 -10.41 7.60 15.90
N ASN A 129 -10.40 6.53 16.68
CA ASN A 129 -11.62 5.94 17.26
C ASN A 129 -12.70 5.59 16.22
N GLY A 130 -12.30 5.12 15.03
CA GLY A 130 -13.21 4.63 13.99
C GLY A 130 -13.77 5.71 13.05
N ASP A 131 -13.51 7.00 13.28
CA ASP A 131 -13.97 8.09 12.42
C ASP A 131 -12.79 9.00 12.02
N MET A 132 -12.56 9.15 10.71
CA MET A 132 -11.48 9.98 10.16
C MET A 132 -11.58 11.46 10.54
N ARG A 133 -12.76 11.94 10.93
CA ARG A 133 -12.99 13.32 11.39
C ARG A 133 -12.52 13.57 12.82
N ASN A 134 -12.36 12.51 13.60
CA ASN A 134 -11.87 12.62 14.97
C ASN A 134 -10.38 13.02 15.00
N PRO A 135 -9.93 13.69 16.07
CA PRO A 135 -8.50 13.86 16.31
C PRO A 135 -7.83 12.50 16.53
N VAL A 136 -6.52 12.50 16.37
CA VAL A 136 -5.71 11.32 16.71
C VAL A 136 -5.75 11.10 18.22
N ASP A 137 -6.02 9.87 18.64
CA ASP A 137 -6.01 9.45 20.03
C ASP A 137 -4.58 9.03 20.44
N PRO A 138 -3.94 9.75 21.38
CA PRO A 138 -2.56 9.47 21.79
C PRO A 138 -2.36 8.10 22.44
N ASP A 139 -3.35 7.61 23.19
CA ASP A 139 -3.24 6.33 23.90
C ASP A 139 -3.35 5.16 22.92
N ARG A 140 -4.27 5.24 21.96
CA ARG A 140 -4.36 4.27 20.87
C ARG A 140 -3.11 4.28 20.01
N THR A 141 -2.55 5.47 19.73
CA THR A 141 -1.30 5.59 18.97
C THR A 141 -0.14 4.94 19.72
N ARG A 142 -0.02 5.18 21.03
CA ARG A 142 1.01 4.55 21.85
C ARG A 142 0.86 3.02 21.85
N TYR A 143 -0.33 2.51 22.10
CA TYR A 143 -0.61 1.07 22.07
C TYR A 143 -0.25 0.47 20.69
N PHE A 144 -0.64 1.12 19.60
CA PHE A 144 -0.28 0.67 18.25
C PHE A 144 1.24 0.55 18.06
N MET A 145 2.01 1.56 18.47
CA MET A 145 3.47 1.56 18.36
C MET A 145 4.14 0.51 19.24
N GLU A 146 3.62 0.28 20.45
CA GLU A 146 4.08 -0.80 21.34
C GLU A 146 3.88 -2.17 20.68
N GLN A 147 2.69 -2.42 20.08
CA GLN A 147 2.42 -3.67 19.38
C GLN A 147 3.27 -3.83 18.11
N ALA A 148 3.50 -2.75 17.37
CA ALA A 148 4.37 -2.77 16.19
C ALA A 148 5.82 -3.10 16.56
N ALA A 149 6.35 -2.53 17.64
CA ALA A 149 7.70 -2.80 18.11
C ALA A 149 7.91 -4.27 18.52
N LEU A 150 6.86 -4.96 18.98
CA LEU A 150 6.94 -6.38 19.31
C LEU A 150 7.07 -7.30 18.07
N ALA A 151 6.79 -6.78 16.86
CA ALA A 151 6.97 -7.55 15.62
C ALA A 151 8.44 -7.66 15.20
N GLU A 152 9.26 -6.67 15.53
CA GLU A 152 10.69 -6.61 15.15
C GLU A 152 11.59 -7.57 15.95
N VAL A 153 11.09 -8.09 17.07
CA VAL A 153 11.85 -8.97 17.99
C VAL A 153 11.78 -10.45 17.59
N GLY A 154 11.02 -10.80 16.55
CA GLY A 154 10.73 -12.17 16.16
C GLY A 154 11.47 -12.67 14.89
N THR A 155 12.45 -11.90 14.39
CA THR A 155 13.36 -12.28 13.29
C THR A 155 14.77 -12.52 13.86
#